data_b2c513b3bff85a9749844617af92ffd5
#
_entry.id   b2c513b3bff85a9749844617af92ffd5
#
_cell.length_a   1.000
_cell.length_b   1.000
_cell.length_c   1.000
_cell.angle_alpha   90.00
_cell.angle_beta   90.00
_cell.angle_gamma   90.00
#
_symmetry.space_group_name_H-M   'P 1'
#
loop_
_entity.id
_entity.type
_entity.pdbx_description
1 polymer ?
#
loop_
_entity_poly.entity_id
_entity_poly.type
_entity_poly.pdbx_seq_one_letter_code
_entity_poly.pdbx_strand_id
1 'polypeptide(L)' 'CHSGPKFTNNVTVDVGTGGAFQVPPLVGVGWRTPLFHDGCAATIADRFGSCATARHGSIGSLSTQDISDLIAYLETL' A
#
# COMPACT_ATOMS: atom_id res chain seq x y z
N CYS A 1 -1.56 2.61 10.49
CA CYS A 1 -1.43 1.25 9.96
C CYS A 1 0.04 0.89 9.70
N HIS A 2 0.70 1.50 8.75
CA HIS A 2 2.10 1.22 8.42
C HIS A 2 3.05 2.05 9.30
N SER A 3 3.25 1.65 10.55
CA SER A 3 4.07 2.36 11.53
C SER A 3 5.11 1.43 12.17
N GLY A 4 6.06 2.01 12.89
CA GLY A 4 7.12 1.27 13.55
C GLY A 4 8.22 0.77 12.60
N PRO A 5 9.23 0.05 13.11
CA PRO A 5 10.43 -0.30 12.35
C PRO A 5 10.20 -1.25 11.18
N LYS A 6 9.08 -1.97 11.17
CA LYS A 6 8.69 -2.87 10.07
C LYS A 6 7.56 -2.29 9.23
N PHE A 7 7.15 -1.05 9.49
CA PHE A 7 6.04 -0.39 8.79
C PHE A 7 4.75 -1.21 8.84
N THR A 8 4.41 -1.72 10.02
CA THR A 8 3.12 -2.35 10.35
C THR A 8 2.83 -2.18 11.83
N ASN A 9 1.59 -1.87 12.15
CA ASN A 9 1.10 -1.91 13.54
C ASN A 9 0.46 -3.25 13.90
N ASN A 10 0.47 -4.19 12.97
CA ASN A 10 -0.04 -5.56 13.17
C ASN A 10 -1.55 -5.66 13.45
N VAL A 11 -2.31 -4.61 13.18
CA VAL A 11 -3.76 -4.55 13.40
C VAL A 11 -4.49 -5.10 12.17
N THR A 12 -5.67 -5.68 12.40
CA THR A 12 -6.56 -6.12 11.32
C THR A 12 -7.51 -4.99 10.95
N VAL A 13 -7.55 -4.62 9.68
CA VAL A 13 -8.36 -3.50 9.16
C VAL A 13 -8.99 -3.87 7.82
N ASP A 14 -10.12 -3.24 7.52
CA ASP A 14 -10.77 -3.30 6.23
C ASP A 14 -10.42 -2.02 5.45
N VAL A 15 -9.67 -2.18 4.38
CA VAL A 15 -9.25 -1.08 3.50
C VAL A 15 -10.03 -1.04 2.18
N GLY A 16 -11.19 -1.69 2.15
CA GLY A 16 -12.07 -1.68 0.98
C GLY A 16 -11.70 -2.70 -0.10
N THR A 17 -11.02 -3.78 0.28
CA THR A 17 -10.59 -4.83 -0.66
C THR A 17 -11.35 -6.14 -0.50
N GLY A 18 -12.53 -6.10 0.13
CA GLY A 18 -13.40 -7.27 0.26
C GLY A 18 -13.29 -8.03 1.59
N GLY A 19 -12.74 -7.41 2.62
CA GLY A 19 -12.64 -8.00 3.95
C GLY A 19 -11.66 -7.26 4.84
N ALA A 20 -11.51 -7.74 6.07
CA ALA A 20 -10.56 -7.21 7.03
C ALA A 20 -9.31 -8.10 7.06
N PHE A 21 -8.14 -7.49 6.87
CA PHE A 21 -6.85 -8.18 6.80
C PHE A 21 -5.84 -7.52 7.71
N GLN A 22 -4.90 -8.29 8.20
CA GLN A 22 -3.78 -7.77 8.97
C GLN A 22 -2.92 -6.84 8.11
N VAL A 23 -2.56 -5.68 8.67
CA VAL A 23 -1.68 -4.72 8.00
C VAL A 23 -0.32 -5.37 7.74
N PRO A 24 0.06 -5.60 6.48
CA PRO A 24 1.34 -6.23 6.18
C PRO A 24 2.49 -5.24 6.41
N PRO A 25 3.67 -5.73 6.77
CA PRO A 25 4.86 -4.89 6.81
C PRO A 25 5.21 -4.40 5.40
N LEU A 26 5.73 -3.17 5.29
CA LEU A 26 6.18 -2.66 4.00
C LEU A 26 7.64 -3.01 3.68
N VAL A 27 8.37 -3.57 4.64
CA VAL A 27 9.74 -4.03 4.38
C VAL A 27 9.74 -5.06 3.24
N GLY A 28 10.51 -4.79 2.20
CA GLY A 28 10.59 -5.65 1.02
C GLY A 28 9.35 -5.63 0.13
N VAL A 29 8.48 -4.62 0.25
CA VAL A 29 7.21 -4.57 -0.50
C VAL A 29 7.43 -4.63 -2.02
N GLY A 30 8.51 -4.03 -2.52
CA GLY A 30 8.84 -4.07 -3.95
C GLY A 30 9.13 -5.47 -4.50
N TRP A 31 9.49 -6.42 -3.64
CA TRP A 31 9.78 -7.80 -4.00
C TRP A 31 8.60 -8.75 -3.82
N ARG A 32 7.47 -8.25 -3.27
CA ARG A 32 6.31 -9.07 -2.92
C ARG A 32 5.09 -8.81 -3.79
N THR A 33 5.27 -8.29 -4.99
CA THR A 33 4.19 -8.13 -5.97
C THR A 33 3.76 -9.49 -6.53
N PRO A 34 2.47 -9.67 -6.88
CA PRO A 34 1.38 -8.70 -6.79
C PRO A 34 0.93 -8.43 -5.35
N LEU A 35 0.44 -7.22 -5.10
CA LEU A 35 0.04 -6.76 -3.78
C LEU A 35 -1.48 -6.93 -3.55
N PHE A 36 -1.89 -6.75 -2.30
CA PHE A 36 -3.21 -7.07 -1.75
C PHE A 36 -3.46 -8.59 -1.68
N HIS A 37 -4.46 -8.96 -0.89
CA HIS A 37 -4.81 -10.38 -0.67
C HIS A 37 -5.30 -11.07 -1.95
N ASP A 38 -5.85 -10.31 -2.89
CA ASP A 38 -6.39 -10.79 -4.16
C ASP A 38 -5.42 -10.59 -5.35
N GLY A 39 -4.24 -10.00 -5.09
CA GLY A 39 -3.26 -9.71 -6.13
C GLY A 39 -3.64 -8.58 -7.08
N CYS A 40 -4.57 -7.70 -6.69
CA CYS A 40 -5.05 -6.60 -7.54
C CYS A 40 -3.90 -5.76 -8.11
N ALA A 41 -2.93 -5.37 -7.28
CA ALA A 41 -1.84 -4.49 -7.69
C ALA A 41 -0.64 -5.30 -8.20
N ALA A 42 -0.49 -5.41 -9.50
CA ALA A 42 0.67 -6.05 -10.12
C ALA A 42 1.97 -5.28 -9.81
N THR A 43 1.87 -3.96 -9.60
CA THR A 43 2.97 -3.08 -9.22
C THR A 43 2.57 -2.19 -8.05
N ILE A 44 3.55 -1.55 -7.39
CA ILE A 44 3.26 -0.58 -6.33
C ILE A 44 2.42 0.59 -6.88
N ALA A 45 2.65 1.01 -8.12
CA ALA A 45 1.90 2.09 -8.76
C ALA A 45 0.38 1.81 -8.82
N ASP A 46 -0.01 0.56 -9.05
CA ASP A 46 -1.43 0.17 -9.13
C ASP A 46 -2.18 0.42 -7.82
N ARG A 47 -1.48 0.38 -6.67
CA ARG A 47 -2.04 0.75 -5.37
C ARG A 47 -2.60 2.18 -5.39
N PHE A 48 -1.97 3.07 -6.13
CA PHE A 48 -2.34 4.48 -6.21
C PHE A 48 -3.24 4.79 -7.41
N GLY A 49 -3.50 3.82 -8.26
CA GLY A 49 -4.33 3.92 -9.45
C GLY A 49 -5.49 2.94 -9.45
N SER A 50 -5.43 1.90 -10.28
CA SER A 50 -6.53 0.96 -10.50
C SER A 50 -6.99 0.21 -9.25
N CYS A 51 -6.11 0.00 -8.27
CA CYS A 51 -6.41 -0.70 -7.01
C CYS A 51 -6.55 0.24 -5.82
N ALA A 52 -6.66 1.55 -6.04
CA ALA A 52 -6.89 2.52 -4.98
C ALA A 52 -8.31 2.39 -4.43
N THR A 53 -8.44 2.48 -3.10
CA THR A 53 -9.74 2.53 -2.43
C THR A 53 -9.81 3.75 -1.51
N ALA A 54 -11.01 4.27 -1.29
CA ALA A 54 -11.23 5.40 -0.39
C ALA A 54 -10.95 5.07 1.09
N ARG A 55 -10.88 3.78 1.43
CA ARG A 55 -10.66 3.30 2.80
C ARG A 55 -9.20 2.98 3.10
N HIS A 56 -8.31 3.11 2.12
CA HIS A 56 -6.88 2.82 2.27
C HIS A 56 -6.04 4.10 2.26
N GLY A 57 -6.38 5.01 3.15
CA GLY A 57 -5.75 6.33 3.23
C GLY A 57 -6.25 7.30 2.17
N SER A 58 -5.90 8.56 2.31
CA SER A 58 -6.27 9.61 1.36
C SER A 58 -5.04 10.03 0.54
N ILE A 59 -5.13 9.89 -0.77
CA ILE A 59 -4.08 10.26 -1.71
C ILE A 59 -4.47 11.46 -2.59
N GLY A 60 -5.70 11.98 -2.42
CA GLY A 60 -6.22 13.03 -3.30
C GLY A 60 -5.48 14.37 -3.23
N SER A 61 -4.75 14.63 -2.13
CA SER A 61 -3.92 15.83 -1.98
C SER A 61 -2.49 15.66 -2.51
N LEU A 62 -2.10 14.47 -2.93
CA LEU A 62 -0.77 14.20 -3.46
C LEU A 62 -0.70 14.52 -4.95
N SER A 63 0.36 15.22 -5.36
CA SER A 63 0.64 15.45 -6.78
C SER A 63 1.14 14.15 -7.45
N THR A 64 1.18 14.16 -8.78
CA THR A 64 1.78 13.06 -9.54
C THR A 64 3.24 12.83 -9.13
N GLN A 65 3.99 13.92 -8.87
CA GLN A 65 5.37 13.82 -8.42
C GLN A 65 5.47 13.23 -7.01
N ASP A 66 4.57 13.63 -6.09
CA ASP A 66 4.53 13.07 -4.74
C ASP A 66 4.31 11.56 -4.77
N ILE A 67 3.40 11.10 -5.62
CA ILE A 67 3.12 9.66 -5.77
C ILE A 67 4.33 8.95 -6.35
N SER A 68 5.00 9.52 -7.35
CA SER A 68 6.21 8.96 -7.94
C SER A 68 7.32 8.82 -6.90
N ASP A 69 7.53 9.85 -6.09
CA ASP A 69 8.53 9.84 -5.02
C ASP A 69 8.19 8.81 -3.94
N LEU A 70 6.90 8.68 -3.59
CA LEU A 70 6.44 7.69 -2.62
C LEU A 70 6.67 6.26 -3.14
N ILE A 71 6.39 5.99 -4.41
CA ILE A 71 6.66 4.69 -5.02
C ILE A 71 8.15 4.37 -4.96
N ALA A 72 9.00 5.33 -5.36
CA ALA A 72 10.45 5.15 -5.32
C ALA A 72 10.93 4.86 -3.89
N TYR A 73 10.40 5.56 -2.89
CA TYR A 73 10.70 5.29 -1.50
C TYR A 73 10.28 3.88 -1.06
N LEU A 74 9.06 3.46 -1.40
CA LEU A 74 8.55 2.13 -1.05
C LEU A 74 9.42 1.02 -1.64
N GLU A 75 9.96 1.23 -2.83
CA GLU A 75 10.85 0.28 -3.49
C GLU A 75 12.19 0.12 -2.78
N THR A 76 12.58 1.07 -1.92
CA THR A 76 13.83 0.98 -1.13
C THR A 76 13.67 0.17 0.16
N LEU A 77 12.45 -0.10 0.58
CA LEU A 77 12.19 -0.80 1.83
C LEU A 77 12.38 -2.31 1.67
#